data_82258859f2ad00ba245056d186043910
#
_entry.id   82258859f2ad00ba245056d186043910
#
_cell.length_a   1.000
_cell.length_b   1.000
_cell.length_c   1.000
_cell.angle_alpha   90.00
_cell.angle_beta   90.00
_cell.angle_gamma   90.00
#
_symmetry.space_group_name_H-M   'P 1'
#
loop_
_entity.id
_entity.type
_entity.pdbx_description
1 polymer ?
#
loop_
_entity_poly.entity_id
_entity_poly.type
_entity_poly.pdbx_seq_one_letter_code
_entity_poly.pdbx_strand_id
1 'polypeptide(L)'
;MFSLAGTRALVVGVANEHSSAWGCARALSEQGAELAITYLNEKAEPHVRPLAEEIGARIVMPLDVRNEAEADALFAEIAARWGRLDTLVHS
;
A
#
# COMPACT_ATOMS: atom_id res chain seq x y z
N MET A 1 5.54 19.49 15.57
CA MET A 1 5.76 18.15 15.02
C MET A 1 4.77 17.87 13.91
N PHE A 2 5.23 17.36 12.80
CA PHE A 2 4.38 17.01 11.68
C PHE A 2 3.75 15.62 11.87
N SER A 3 2.46 15.49 11.61
CA SER A 3 1.75 14.21 11.72
C SER A 3 0.84 13.99 10.53
N LEU A 4 0.81 12.74 10.04
CA LEU A 4 -0.08 12.30 8.97
C LEU A 4 -1.27 11.50 9.49
N ALA A 5 -1.58 11.59 10.79
CA ALA A 5 -2.74 10.92 11.35
C ALA A 5 -4.00 11.28 10.57
N GLY A 6 -4.77 10.28 10.16
CA GLY A 6 -5.96 10.48 9.34
C GLY A 6 -5.70 10.50 7.83
N THR A 7 -4.45 10.57 7.41
CA THR A 7 -4.09 10.47 5.98
C THR A 7 -4.19 9.01 5.54
N ARG A 8 -4.74 8.78 4.36
CA ARG A 8 -4.87 7.44 3.77
C ARG A 8 -4.06 7.39 2.49
N ALA A 9 -3.05 6.54 2.48
CA ALA A 9 -2.07 6.48 1.41
C ALA A 9 -2.03 5.11 0.76
N LEU A 10 -1.95 5.11 -0.57
CA LEU A 10 -1.72 3.91 -1.36
C LEU A 10 -0.29 3.91 -1.86
N VAL A 11 0.46 2.87 -1.56
CA VAL A 11 1.82 2.69 -2.06
C VAL A 11 1.85 1.50 -3.00
N VAL A 12 2.13 1.75 -4.27
CA VAL A 12 2.11 0.74 -5.33
C VAL A 12 3.52 0.23 -5.60
N GLY A 13 3.66 -1.09 -5.66
CA GLY A 13 4.90 -1.69 -6.13
C GLY A 13 5.88 -2.11 -5.06
N VAL A 14 5.41 -2.46 -3.87
CA VAL A 14 6.29 -3.03 -2.84
C VAL A 14 6.70 -4.45 -3.27
N ALA A 15 7.99 -4.70 -3.34
CA ALA A 15 8.52 -6.00 -3.73
C ALA A 15 9.21 -6.73 -2.57
N ASN A 16 9.98 -6.01 -1.78
CA ASN A 16 10.69 -6.51 -0.61
C ASN A 16 11.18 -5.33 0.24
N GLU A 17 11.91 -5.63 1.30
CA GLU A 17 12.44 -4.61 2.22
C GLU A 17 13.44 -3.63 1.59
N HIS A 18 13.95 -3.96 0.42
CA HIS A 18 14.91 -3.10 -0.30
C HIS A 18 14.25 -2.19 -1.34
N SER A 19 12.94 -2.36 -1.58
CA SER A 19 12.28 -1.54 -2.60
C SER A 19 12.07 -0.11 -2.12
N SER A 20 12.12 0.84 -3.06
CA SER A 20 11.85 2.25 -2.77
C SER A 20 10.43 2.44 -2.22
N ALA A 21 9.47 1.68 -2.76
CA ALA A 21 8.09 1.72 -2.29
C ALA A 21 7.99 1.33 -0.82
N TRP A 22 8.76 0.33 -0.38
CA TRP A 22 8.78 -0.05 1.03
C TRP A 22 9.28 1.08 1.91
N GLY A 23 10.35 1.75 1.49
CA GLY A 23 10.87 2.91 2.22
C GLY A 23 9.83 4.01 2.38
N CYS A 24 9.09 4.30 1.31
CA CYS A 24 8.00 5.28 1.36
C CYS A 24 6.87 4.83 2.29
N ALA A 25 6.46 3.58 2.20
CA ALA A 25 5.39 3.04 3.04
C ALA A 25 5.76 3.12 4.52
N ARG A 26 6.99 2.75 4.85
CA ARG A 26 7.48 2.78 6.21
C ARG A 26 7.53 4.21 6.76
N ALA A 27 8.03 5.15 5.96
CA ALA A 27 8.10 6.55 6.37
C ALA A 27 6.70 7.13 6.62
N LEU A 28 5.75 6.84 5.74
CA LEU A 28 4.37 7.29 5.92
C LEU A 28 3.73 6.68 7.16
N SER A 29 3.98 5.41 7.41
CA SER A 29 3.48 4.73 8.61
C SER A 29 4.03 5.36 9.89
N GLU A 30 5.30 5.71 9.90
CA GLU A 30 5.93 6.36 11.05
C GLU A 30 5.28 7.72 11.37
N GLN A 31 4.72 8.39 10.35
CA GLN A 31 4.02 9.66 10.53
C GLN A 31 2.53 9.48 10.88
N GLY A 32 2.06 8.25 11.00
CA GLY A 32 0.70 7.96 11.41
C GLY A 32 -0.30 7.74 10.29
N ALA A 33 0.13 7.68 9.04
CA ALA A 33 -0.76 7.41 7.91
C ALA A 33 -1.29 5.99 7.94
N GLU A 34 -2.54 5.80 7.52
CA GLU A 34 -3.08 4.48 7.24
C GLU A 34 -2.67 4.09 5.82
N LEU A 35 -2.26 2.84 5.64
CA LEU A 35 -1.65 2.40 4.40
C LEU A 35 -2.41 1.28 3.71
N ALA A 36 -2.49 1.41 2.38
CA ALA A 36 -2.77 0.32 1.47
C ALA A 36 -1.48 0.08 0.69
N ILE A 37 -1.01 -1.14 0.63
CA ILE A 37 0.16 -1.47 -0.17
C ILE A 37 -0.17 -2.56 -1.18
N THR A 38 0.52 -2.52 -2.31
CA THR A 38 0.34 -3.51 -3.36
C THR A 38 1.65 -4.20 -3.70
N TYR A 39 1.52 -5.42 -4.19
CA TYR A 39 2.62 -6.22 -4.72
C TYR A 39 2.24 -6.69 -6.12
N LEU A 40 3.24 -7.01 -6.95
CA LEU A 40 3.00 -7.30 -8.36
C LEU A 40 2.25 -8.60 -8.58
N ASN A 41 2.64 -9.68 -7.90
CA ASN A 41 2.11 -11.02 -8.16
C ASN A 41 2.34 -11.93 -6.96
N GLU A 42 1.88 -13.19 -7.10
CA GLU A 42 1.98 -14.18 -6.03
C GLU A 42 3.42 -14.45 -5.57
N LYS A 43 4.39 -14.27 -6.44
CA LYS A 43 5.80 -14.49 -6.07
C LYS A 43 6.29 -13.43 -5.09
N ALA A 44 5.77 -12.23 -5.18
CA ALA A 44 6.14 -11.14 -4.28
C ALA A 44 5.40 -11.22 -2.94
N GLU A 45 4.21 -11.81 -2.92
CA GLU A 45 3.37 -11.83 -1.72
C GLU A 45 4.08 -12.32 -0.46
N PRO A 46 4.82 -13.44 -0.47
CA PRO A 46 5.50 -13.93 0.74
C PRO A 46 6.53 -12.96 1.29
N HIS A 47 7.08 -12.08 0.46
CA HIS A 47 8.05 -11.06 0.88
C HIS A 47 7.37 -9.79 1.38
N VAL A 48 6.19 -9.50 0.87
CA VAL A 48 5.47 -8.25 1.16
C VAL A 48 4.56 -8.37 2.36
N ARG A 49 3.89 -9.51 2.52
CA ARG A 49 2.90 -9.67 3.59
C ARG A 49 3.48 -9.47 4.99
N PRO A 50 4.65 -10.02 5.34
CA PRO A 50 5.23 -9.75 6.66
C PRO A 50 5.56 -8.26 6.86
N LEU A 51 5.99 -7.57 5.81
CA LEU A 51 6.28 -6.15 5.87
C LEU A 51 5.01 -5.34 6.10
N ALA A 52 3.93 -5.72 5.43
CA ALA A 52 2.63 -5.09 5.61
C ALA A 52 2.14 -5.24 7.05
N GLU A 53 2.31 -6.40 7.62
CA GLU A 53 1.94 -6.66 9.01
C GLU A 53 2.77 -5.81 9.98
N GLU A 54 4.06 -5.64 9.69
CA GLU A 54 4.97 -4.85 10.51
C GLU A 54 4.49 -3.40 10.67
N ILE A 55 4.00 -2.81 9.60
CA ILE A 55 3.52 -1.42 9.62
C ILE A 55 2.00 -1.31 9.79
N GLY A 56 1.31 -2.43 9.97
CA GLY A 56 -0.15 -2.41 10.17
C GLY A 56 -0.93 -1.93 8.97
N ALA A 57 -0.48 -2.26 7.75
CA ALA A 57 -1.20 -1.87 6.53
C ALA A 57 -2.62 -2.45 6.54
N ARG A 58 -3.59 -1.59 6.25
CA ARG A 58 -5.02 -1.96 6.30
C ARG A 58 -5.46 -2.73 5.07
N ILE A 59 -4.84 -2.45 3.94
CA ILE A 59 -5.16 -3.09 2.67
C ILE A 59 -3.86 -3.61 2.07
N VAL A 60 -3.83 -4.89 1.68
CA VAL A 60 -2.68 -5.52 1.04
C VAL A 60 -3.23 -6.35 -0.10
N MET A 61 -2.99 -5.94 -1.34
CA MET A 61 -3.58 -6.57 -2.51
C MET A 61 -2.59 -6.64 -3.67
N PRO A 62 -2.76 -7.61 -4.58
CA PRO A 62 -1.96 -7.64 -5.80
C PRO A 62 -2.38 -6.52 -6.74
N LEU A 63 -1.41 -5.95 -7.45
CA LEU A 63 -1.69 -5.01 -8.52
C LEU A 63 -0.62 -5.11 -9.60
N ASP A 64 -1.02 -5.66 -10.75
CA ASP A 64 -0.29 -5.52 -11.99
C ASP A 64 -1.01 -4.42 -12.78
N VAL A 65 -0.32 -3.31 -13.04
CA VAL A 65 -0.94 -2.15 -13.68
C VAL A 65 -1.49 -2.45 -15.08
N ARG A 66 -1.09 -3.58 -15.65
CA ARG A 66 -1.61 -4.05 -16.94
C ARG A 66 -2.93 -4.82 -16.79
N ASN A 67 -3.34 -5.14 -15.58
CA ASN A 67 -4.54 -5.94 -15.29
C ASN A 67 -5.62 -5.02 -14.71
N GLU A 68 -6.59 -4.64 -15.55
CA GLU A 68 -7.67 -3.74 -15.14
C GLU A 68 -8.53 -4.33 -14.02
N ALA A 69 -8.74 -5.65 -14.03
CA ALA A 69 -9.55 -6.30 -12.99
C ALA A 69 -8.92 -6.16 -11.61
N GLU A 70 -7.58 -6.25 -11.53
CA GLU A 70 -6.88 -6.05 -10.27
C GLU A 70 -6.96 -4.61 -9.80
N ALA A 71 -6.83 -3.66 -10.72
CA ALA A 71 -6.95 -2.24 -10.39
C ALA A 71 -8.37 -1.93 -9.89
N ASP A 72 -9.39 -2.44 -10.58
CA ASP A 72 -10.78 -2.24 -10.18
C ASP A 72 -11.05 -2.81 -8.80
N ALA A 73 -10.54 -4.01 -8.52
CA ALA A 73 -10.70 -4.65 -7.22
C ALA A 73 -10.03 -3.84 -6.11
N LEU A 74 -8.83 -3.32 -6.38
CA LEU A 74 -8.10 -2.50 -5.42
C LEU A 74 -8.86 -1.23 -5.08
N PHE A 75 -9.30 -0.48 -6.08
CA PHE A 75 -10.01 0.76 -5.84
C PHE A 75 -11.40 0.55 -5.24
N ALA A 76 -12.06 -0.56 -5.57
CA ALA A 76 -13.30 -0.93 -4.91
C ALA A 76 -13.09 -1.18 -3.42
N GLU A 77 -12.00 -1.86 -3.06
CA GLU A 77 -11.67 -2.12 -1.64
C GLU A 77 -11.34 -0.82 -0.91
N ILE A 78 -10.57 0.06 -1.54
CA ILE A 78 -10.25 1.37 -0.95
C ILE A 78 -11.52 2.18 -0.70
N ALA A 79 -12.43 2.20 -1.67
CA ALA A 79 -13.70 2.91 -1.54
C ALA A 79 -14.55 2.32 -0.41
N ALA A 80 -14.61 0.99 -0.31
CA ALA A 80 -15.41 0.31 0.71
C ALA A 80 -14.87 0.52 2.12
N ARG A 81 -13.54 0.51 2.28
CA ARG A 81 -12.93 0.62 3.60
C ARG A 81 -12.70 2.05 4.04
N TRP A 82 -12.28 2.91 3.11
CA TRP A 82 -11.85 4.26 3.46
C TRP A 82 -12.79 5.35 2.91
N GLY A 83 -13.39 5.10 1.75
CA GLY A 83 -14.22 6.10 1.08
C GLY A 83 -13.42 7.24 0.44
N ARG A 84 -12.12 7.30 0.65
CA ARG A 84 -11.24 8.31 0.04
C ARG A 84 -9.80 7.83 0.02
N LEU A 85 -9.01 8.52 -0.78
CA LEU A 85 -7.56 8.30 -0.84
C LEU A 85 -6.89 9.67 -0.88
N ASP A 86 -5.95 9.92 0.03
CA ASP A 86 -5.30 11.23 0.14
C ASP A 86 -3.98 11.31 -0.62
N THR A 87 -3.27 10.19 -0.73
CA THR A 87 -1.93 10.17 -1.31
C THR A 87 -1.72 8.87 -2.08
N LEU A 88 -1.08 8.98 -3.25
CA LEU A 88 -0.68 7.82 -4.05
C LEU A 88 0.81 7.90 -4.32
N VAL A 89 1.52 6.84 -3.98
CA VAL A 89 2.96 6.71 -4.29
C VAL A 89 3.11 5.55 -5.25
N HIS A 90 3.67 5.83 -6.42
CA HIS A 90 3.96 4.82 -7.44
C HIS A 90 5.47 4.75 -7.67
N SER A 91 6.01 3.61 -7.43
CA SER A 91 7.45 3.38 -7.56
C SER A 91 7.76 2.32 -8.62
#